data_bde1bf62a3d86808a0b7478fef143104
#
_entry.id   bde1bf62a3d86808a0b7478fef143104
#
_cell.length_a   1.000
_cell.length_b   1.000
_cell.length_c   1.000
_cell.angle_alpha   90.00
_cell.angle_beta   90.00
_cell.angle_gamma   90.00
#
_symmetry.space_group_name_H-M   'P 1'
#
loop_
_entity.id
_entity.type
_entity.pdbx_description
1 polymer ?
#
loop_
_entity_poly.entity_id
_entity_poly.type
_entity_poly.pdbx_seq_one_letter_code
_entity_poly.pdbx_strand_id
1 'polypeptide(L)'
;MHENPLLRSRKHMSRFRLPDRPGSQYITAQGAARLRAELAQLWSVERPAVTQAVSEAAALGDRSENAEYIYGKRRLREIDSRVRFLRKRLEGMVVVDQPPSDPRRVFFGAWVSVADESGARSTYRIVGPDEFDMERDYISMDSPLGKALIGKALDA
;
A
#
# COMPACT_ATOMS: atom_id res chain seq x y z
N MET A 1 -52.38 27.24 10.13
CA MET A 1 -51.46 26.08 10.26
C MET A 1 -50.99 25.72 8.87
N HIS A 2 -49.79 26.17 8.51
CA HIS A 2 -49.16 25.84 7.23
C HIS A 2 -47.97 24.90 7.53
N GLU A 3 -48.15 23.65 7.16
CA GLU A 3 -47.06 22.67 7.17
C GLU A 3 -46.06 23.02 6.06
N ASN A 4 -44.77 23.02 6.42
CA ASN A 4 -43.68 23.32 5.54
C ASN A 4 -43.15 21.99 4.90
N PRO A 5 -43.35 21.76 3.59
CA PRO A 5 -43.03 20.48 2.95
C PRO A 5 -41.58 20.31 2.49
N LEU A 6 -40.60 20.96 3.12
CA LEU A 6 -39.20 20.97 2.62
C LEU A 6 -38.19 20.20 3.49
N LEU A 7 -38.64 19.20 4.24
CA LEU A 7 -37.74 18.21 4.82
C LEU A 7 -37.56 17.03 3.86
N ARG A 8 -37.00 17.27 2.69
CA ARG A 8 -36.51 16.19 1.83
C ARG A 8 -35.31 15.55 2.52
N SER A 9 -35.57 14.36 3.04
CA SER A 9 -34.60 13.35 3.41
C SER A 9 -33.40 13.38 2.41
N ARG A 10 -32.23 13.79 2.88
CA ARG A 10 -30.99 13.58 2.16
C ARG A 10 -30.75 12.08 2.11
N LYS A 11 -31.18 11.44 1.02
CA LYS A 11 -30.77 10.09 0.67
C LYS A 11 -29.25 10.06 0.76
N HIS A 12 -28.73 9.29 1.67
CA HIS A 12 -27.35 8.84 1.67
C HIS A 12 -27.11 8.21 0.31
N MET A 13 -26.54 8.97 -0.60
CA MET A 13 -25.95 8.38 -1.79
C MET A 13 -24.77 7.57 -1.28
N SER A 14 -24.99 6.28 -1.11
CA SER A 14 -23.93 5.30 -1.00
C SER A 14 -22.99 5.57 -2.19
N ARG A 15 -21.80 6.10 -1.91
CA ARG A 15 -20.77 6.23 -2.94
C ARG A 15 -20.48 4.81 -3.38
N PHE A 16 -21.03 4.42 -4.52
CA PHE A 16 -20.68 3.18 -5.17
C PHE A 16 -19.20 3.28 -5.53
N ARG A 17 -18.37 2.79 -4.64
CA ARG A 17 -16.94 2.63 -4.89
C ARG A 17 -16.81 1.41 -5.77
N LEU A 18 -16.46 1.60 -7.02
CA LEU A 18 -16.07 0.49 -7.87
C LEU A 18 -15.02 -0.33 -7.10
N PRO A 19 -15.14 -1.66 -7.05
CA PRO A 19 -14.13 -2.48 -6.42
C PRO A 19 -12.78 -2.14 -7.03
N ASP A 20 -11.82 -1.77 -6.19
CA ASP A 20 -10.47 -1.48 -6.61
C ASP A 20 -9.99 -2.70 -7.41
N ARG A 21 -9.64 -2.51 -8.67
CA ARG A 21 -9.03 -3.57 -9.46
C ARG A 21 -7.79 -4.01 -8.70
N PRO A 22 -7.58 -5.30 -8.48
CA PRO A 22 -6.37 -5.76 -7.84
C PRO A 22 -5.19 -5.19 -8.62
N GLY A 23 -4.30 -4.50 -7.91
CA GLY A 23 -3.09 -3.95 -8.50
C GLY A 23 -2.21 -5.06 -9.09
N SER A 24 -1.30 -4.69 -9.96
CA SER A 24 -0.31 -5.61 -10.51
C SER A 24 0.37 -6.43 -9.41
N GLN A 25 0.66 -7.67 -9.71
CA GLN A 25 1.34 -8.60 -8.79
C GLN A 25 2.87 -8.52 -8.88
N TYR A 26 3.41 -7.71 -9.80
CA TYR A 26 4.85 -7.57 -9.97
C TYR A 26 5.46 -6.76 -8.83
N ILE A 27 6.63 -7.22 -8.38
CA ILE A 27 7.41 -6.57 -7.33
C ILE A 27 8.90 -6.77 -7.60
N THR A 28 9.73 -5.80 -7.21
CA THR A 28 11.18 -5.98 -7.24
C THR A 28 11.64 -6.94 -6.13
N ALA A 29 12.79 -7.56 -6.29
CA ALA A 29 13.37 -8.41 -5.24
C ALA A 29 13.55 -7.65 -3.92
N GLN A 30 13.95 -6.39 -3.98
CA GLN A 30 14.08 -5.51 -2.81
C GLN A 30 12.74 -5.25 -2.13
N GLY A 31 11.69 -4.97 -2.92
CA GLY A 31 10.33 -4.76 -2.41
C GLY A 31 9.78 -6.01 -1.74
N ALA A 32 9.96 -7.18 -2.35
CA ALA A 32 9.54 -8.45 -1.77
C ALA A 32 10.26 -8.74 -0.44
N ALA A 33 11.57 -8.50 -0.38
CA ALA A 33 12.34 -8.66 0.85
C ALA A 33 11.86 -7.73 1.96
N ARG A 34 11.54 -6.47 1.63
CA ARG A 34 11.00 -5.50 2.58
C ARG A 34 9.64 -5.91 3.14
N LEU A 35 8.72 -6.38 2.29
CA LEU A 35 7.40 -6.84 2.75
C LEU A 35 7.50 -8.11 3.61
N ARG A 36 8.43 -9.03 3.28
CA ARG A 36 8.69 -10.21 4.12
C ARG A 36 9.27 -9.82 5.48
N ALA A 37 10.18 -8.86 5.52
CA ALA A 37 10.74 -8.34 6.77
C ALA A 37 9.68 -7.65 7.63
N GLU A 38 8.79 -6.86 7.03
CA GLU A 38 7.64 -6.25 7.72
C GLU A 38 6.74 -7.33 8.33
N LEU A 39 6.39 -8.35 7.57
CA LEU A 39 5.57 -9.45 8.06
C LEU A 39 6.22 -10.17 9.25
N ALA A 40 7.50 -10.46 9.16
CA ALA A 40 8.24 -11.10 10.25
C ALA A 40 8.30 -10.23 11.51
N GLN A 41 8.54 -8.93 11.36
CA GLN A 41 8.56 -7.96 12.45
C GLN A 41 7.20 -7.86 13.15
N LEU A 42 6.13 -7.72 12.38
CA LEU A 42 4.78 -7.64 12.93
C LEU A 42 4.38 -8.91 13.68
N TRP A 43 4.66 -10.07 13.10
CA TRP A 43 4.22 -11.35 13.65
C TRP A 43 5.05 -11.83 14.82
N SER A 44 6.38 -11.74 14.71
CA SER A 44 7.30 -12.34 15.68
C SER A 44 7.76 -11.39 16.79
N VAL A 45 7.65 -10.08 16.59
CA VAL A 45 8.13 -9.08 17.55
C VAL A 45 6.99 -8.22 18.08
N GLU A 46 6.31 -7.48 17.20
CA GLU A 46 5.33 -6.48 17.65
C GLU A 46 4.07 -7.12 18.21
N ARG A 47 3.51 -8.12 17.52
CA ARG A 47 2.28 -8.78 17.98
C ARG A 47 2.40 -9.41 19.36
N PRO A 48 3.43 -10.21 19.67
CA PRO A 48 3.63 -10.74 21.01
C PRO A 48 3.77 -9.66 22.10
N ALA A 49 4.52 -8.59 21.81
CA ALA A 49 4.72 -7.50 22.75
C ALA A 49 3.40 -6.76 23.07
N VAL A 50 2.60 -6.46 22.04
CA VAL A 50 1.28 -5.82 22.22
C VAL A 50 0.31 -6.75 22.92
N THR A 51 0.33 -8.05 22.63
CA THR A 51 -0.51 -9.06 23.32
C THR A 51 -0.21 -9.09 24.81
N GLN A 52 1.07 -9.08 25.19
CA GLN A 52 1.48 -9.02 26.58
C GLN A 52 1.02 -7.73 27.25
N ALA A 53 1.23 -6.57 26.61
CA ALA A 53 0.80 -5.27 27.14
C ALA A 53 -0.72 -5.22 27.37
N VAL A 54 -1.51 -5.78 26.44
CA VAL A 54 -2.98 -5.90 26.60
C VAL A 54 -3.35 -6.79 27.78
N SER A 55 -2.66 -7.91 27.97
CA SER A 55 -2.89 -8.82 29.09
C SER A 55 -2.59 -8.16 30.44
N GLU A 56 -1.48 -7.43 30.52
CA GLU A 56 -1.09 -6.68 31.71
C GLU A 56 -2.10 -5.57 32.03
N ALA A 57 -2.50 -4.79 31.02
CA ALA A 57 -3.51 -3.74 31.18
C ALA A 57 -4.87 -4.32 31.61
N ALA A 58 -5.28 -5.46 31.07
CA ALA A 58 -6.51 -6.14 31.47
C ALA A 58 -6.52 -6.59 32.93
N ALA A 59 -5.36 -6.91 33.49
CA ALA A 59 -5.22 -7.32 34.89
C ALA A 59 -5.38 -6.15 35.88
N LEU A 60 -5.27 -4.89 35.42
CA LEU A 60 -5.36 -3.70 36.26
C LEU A 60 -6.80 -3.28 36.62
N GLY A 61 -7.84 -3.92 36.09
CA GLY A 61 -9.23 -3.67 36.48
C GLY A 61 -10.18 -3.34 35.35
N ASP A 62 -10.93 -2.21 35.45
CA ASP A 62 -11.98 -1.87 34.49
C ASP A 62 -11.44 -1.64 33.07
N ARG A 63 -11.82 -2.54 32.17
CA ARG A 63 -11.41 -2.51 30.76
C ARG A 63 -12.07 -1.40 29.96
N SER A 64 -13.22 -0.90 30.41
CA SER A 64 -13.97 0.12 29.70
C SER A 64 -13.34 1.52 29.79
N GLU A 65 -12.64 1.82 30.88
CA GLU A 65 -11.96 3.10 31.12
C GLU A 65 -10.42 3.00 31.00
N ASN A 66 -9.90 1.81 30.72
CA ASN A 66 -8.46 1.55 30.62
C ASN A 66 -7.97 1.89 29.20
N ALA A 67 -7.37 3.08 29.06
CA ALA A 67 -6.87 3.58 27.77
C ALA A 67 -5.80 2.67 27.17
N GLU A 68 -4.91 2.09 27.95
CA GLU A 68 -3.86 1.18 27.49
C GLU A 68 -4.45 -0.12 26.93
N TYR A 69 -5.47 -0.65 27.60
CA TYR A 69 -6.20 -1.82 27.11
C TYR A 69 -6.91 -1.53 25.77
N ILE A 70 -7.63 -0.41 25.68
CA ILE A 70 -8.35 -0.01 24.47
C ILE A 70 -7.39 0.22 23.31
N TYR A 71 -6.29 0.95 23.54
CA TYR A 71 -5.24 1.20 22.55
C TYR A 71 -4.59 -0.10 22.08
N GLY A 72 -4.19 -0.96 23.00
CA GLY A 72 -3.56 -2.24 22.70
C GLY A 72 -4.48 -3.16 21.88
N LYS A 73 -5.76 -3.23 22.22
CA LYS A 73 -6.77 -4.00 21.44
C LYS A 73 -6.93 -3.46 20.02
N ARG A 74 -6.93 -2.14 19.85
CA ARG A 74 -6.94 -1.50 18.53
C ARG A 74 -5.69 -1.88 17.74
N ARG A 75 -4.51 -1.75 18.34
CA ARG A 75 -3.25 -2.08 17.70
C ARG A 75 -3.17 -3.54 17.28
N LEU A 76 -3.64 -4.49 18.09
CA LEU A 76 -3.73 -5.90 17.69
C LEU A 76 -4.58 -6.11 16.44
N ARG A 77 -5.73 -5.44 16.34
CA ARG A 77 -6.58 -5.53 15.14
C ARG A 77 -5.88 -5.00 13.90
N GLU A 78 -5.15 -3.89 14.04
CA GLU A 78 -4.36 -3.31 12.94
C GLU A 78 -3.25 -4.28 12.50
N ILE A 79 -2.50 -4.84 13.44
CA ILE A 79 -1.46 -5.83 13.17
C ILE A 79 -2.04 -7.05 12.47
N ASP A 80 -3.12 -7.64 12.98
CA ASP A 80 -3.75 -8.82 12.42
C ASP A 80 -4.30 -8.56 11.01
N SER A 81 -4.83 -7.37 10.77
CA SER A 81 -5.29 -6.95 9.44
C SER A 81 -4.11 -6.82 8.47
N ARG A 82 -3.03 -6.16 8.90
CA ARG A 82 -1.83 -5.99 8.07
C ARG A 82 -1.14 -7.33 7.78
N VAL A 83 -1.03 -8.21 8.75
CA VAL A 83 -0.47 -9.56 8.59
C VAL A 83 -1.27 -10.37 7.56
N ARG A 84 -2.61 -10.36 7.65
CA ARG A 84 -3.46 -11.04 6.65
C ARG A 84 -3.25 -10.48 5.25
N PHE A 85 -3.21 -9.16 5.12
CA PHE A 85 -2.93 -8.50 3.85
C PHE A 85 -1.58 -8.92 3.28
N LEU A 86 -0.50 -8.83 4.08
CA LEU A 86 0.85 -9.17 3.64
C LEU A 86 0.98 -10.63 3.23
N ARG A 87 0.39 -11.57 4.00
CA ARG A 87 0.41 -13.00 3.66
C ARG A 87 -0.26 -13.24 2.31
N LYS A 88 -1.47 -12.74 2.14
CA LYS A 88 -2.21 -12.88 0.88
C LYS A 88 -1.48 -12.23 -0.30
N ARG A 89 -0.91 -11.05 -0.06
CA ARG A 89 -0.20 -10.29 -1.11
C ARG A 89 1.08 -11.01 -1.53
N LEU A 90 1.89 -11.46 -0.59
CA LEU A 90 3.14 -12.18 -0.85
C LEU A 90 2.92 -13.53 -1.53
N GLU A 91 1.82 -14.23 -1.24
CA GLU A 91 1.47 -15.49 -1.89
C GLU A 91 1.25 -15.34 -3.41
N GLY A 92 0.65 -14.23 -3.84
CA GLY A 92 0.35 -13.97 -5.26
C GLY A 92 1.40 -13.13 -5.99
N MET A 93 2.48 -12.71 -5.34
CA MET A 93 3.49 -11.83 -5.96
C MET A 93 4.40 -12.54 -6.94
N VAL A 94 4.70 -11.84 -8.02
CA VAL A 94 5.71 -12.23 -9.02
C VAL A 94 6.92 -11.34 -8.84
N VAL A 95 8.00 -11.92 -8.29
CA VAL A 95 9.27 -11.21 -8.11
C VAL A 95 9.99 -11.13 -9.45
N VAL A 96 10.26 -9.90 -9.91
CA VAL A 96 10.99 -9.65 -11.13
C VAL A 96 12.45 -9.41 -10.77
N ASP A 97 13.29 -10.39 -11.01
CA ASP A 97 14.73 -10.41 -10.71
C ASP A 97 15.60 -10.68 -11.95
N GLN A 98 14.98 -10.99 -13.08
CA GLN A 98 15.67 -11.26 -14.34
C GLN A 98 15.89 -9.96 -15.13
N PRO A 99 17.01 -9.86 -15.87
CA PRO A 99 17.24 -8.74 -16.77
C PRO A 99 16.18 -8.69 -17.88
N PRO A 100 15.86 -7.50 -18.41
CA PRO A 100 14.87 -7.35 -19.46
C PRO A 100 15.33 -8.03 -20.76
N SER A 101 14.40 -8.49 -21.56
CA SER A 101 14.65 -9.06 -22.89
C SER A 101 15.17 -8.02 -23.88
N ASP A 102 14.74 -6.76 -23.75
CA ASP A 102 15.23 -5.63 -24.54
C ASP A 102 15.57 -4.44 -23.61
N PRO A 103 16.86 -4.21 -23.29
CA PRO A 103 17.26 -3.12 -22.42
C PRO A 103 17.15 -1.73 -23.06
N ARG A 104 16.84 -1.64 -24.37
CA ARG A 104 16.63 -0.36 -25.07
C ARG A 104 15.20 0.17 -24.90
N ARG A 105 14.32 -0.59 -24.27
CA ARG A 105 12.97 -0.18 -23.91
C ARG A 105 12.84 -0.05 -22.41
N VAL A 106 11.97 0.86 -21.98
CA VAL A 106 11.63 1.03 -20.57
C VAL A 106 11.00 -0.27 -20.03
N PHE A 107 11.56 -0.82 -18.98
CA PHE A 107 11.15 -2.08 -18.38
C PHE A 107 10.84 -1.91 -16.89
N PHE A 108 10.16 -2.89 -16.31
CA PHE A 108 9.88 -2.92 -14.87
C PHE A 108 11.17 -2.93 -14.05
N GLY A 109 11.24 -2.06 -13.04
CA GLY A 109 12.41 -1.89 -12.20
C GLY A 109 13.46 -0.89 -12.72
N ALA A 110 13.27 -0.38 -13.95
CA ALA A 110 14.19 0.58 -14.55
C ALA A 110 14.08 1.97 -13.93
N TRP A 111 15.21 2.66 -13.90
CA TRP A 111 15.27 4.11 -13.72
C TRP A 111 15.09 4.78 -15.08
N VAL A 112 14.17 5.74 -15.16
CA VAL A 112 13.82 6.44 -16.41
C VAL A 112 13.87 7.94 -16.17
N SER A 113 14.67 8.64 -16.96
CA SER A 113 14.66 10.09 -17.01
C SER A 113 13.70 10.57 -18.09
N VAL A 114 12.80 11.45 -17.72
CA VAL A 114 11.83 12.09 -18.61
C VAL A 114 12.08 13.58 -18.67
N ALA A 115 11.88 14.20 -19.81
CA ALA A 115 11.89 15.65 -19.97
C ALA A 115 10.48 16.13 -20.31
N ASP A 116 10.07 17.24 -19.73
CA ASP A 116 8.84 17.92 -20.10
C ASP A 116 9.06 18.88 -21.28
N GLU A 117 7.99 19.55 -21.72
CA GLU A 117 8.03 20.50 -22.82
C GLU A 117 8.95 21.71 -22.58
N SER A 118 9.23 22.03 -21.31
CA SER A 118 10.18 23.09 -20.92
C SER A 118 11.64 22.60 -20.91
N GLY A 119 11.88 21.30 -21.08
CA GLY A 119 13.18 20.66 -20.97
C GLY A 119 13.59 20.32 -19.53
N ALA A 120 12.71 20.55 -18.54
CA ALA A 120 12.96 20.13 -17.17
C ALA A 120 12.94 18.61 -17.08
N ARG A 121 13.94 18.04 -16.38
CA ARG A 121 14.12 16.60 -16.26
C ARG A 121 13.72 16.09 -14.88
N SER A 122 13.06 14.94 -14.87
CA SER A 122 12.75 14.18 -13.67
C SER A 122 13.13 12.72 -13.88
N THR A 123 13.59 12.06 -12.83
CA THR A 123 13.99 10.65 -12.91
C THR A 123 13.16 9.83 -11.95
N TYR A 124 12.58 8.76 -12.44
CA TYR A 124 11.71 7.87 -11.68
C TYR A 124 12.16 6.42 -11.82
N ARG A 125 11.94 5.62 -10.77
CA ARG A 125 12.03 4.17 -10.85
C ARG A 125 10.64 3.56 -10.99
N ILE A 126 10.44 2.70 -11.99
CA ILE A 126 9.17 2.01 -12.20
C ILE A 126 9.17 0.73 -11.37
N VAL A 127 8.28 0.66 -10.39
CA VAL A 127 8.18 -0.44 -9.43
C VAL A 127 6.76 -0.98 -9.33
N GLY A 128 6.55 -2.00 -8.51
CA GLY A 128 5.21 -2.52 -8.22
C GLY A 128 4.38 -1.55 -7.40
N PRO A 129 3.05 -1.72 -7.38
CA PRO A 129 2.15 -0.82 -6.65
C PRO A 129 2.40 -0.81 -5.13
N ASP A 130 2.94 -1.88 -4.57
CA ASP A 130 3.29 -1.96 -3.14
C ASP A 130 4.62 -1.27 -2.78
N GLU A 131 5.35 -0.79 -3.77
CA GLU A 131 6.67 -0.17 -3.62
C GLU A 131 6.65 1.34 -3.89
N PHE A 132 5.48 1.90 -4.22
CA PHE A 132 5.32 3.33 -4.47
C PHE A 132 5.88 4.15 -3.30
N ASP A 133 6.76 5.11 -3.62
CA ASP A 133 7.41 5.95 -2.64
C ASP A 133 7.87 7.26 -3.31
N MET A 134 7.22 8.36 -2.99
CA MET A 134 7.53 9.66 -3.57
C MET A 134 8.90 10.21 -3.11
N GLU A 135 9.34 9.86 -1.90
CA GLU A 135 10.63 10.35 -1.38
C GLU A 135 11.82 9.68 -2.10
N ARG A 136 11.57 8.51 -2.69
CA ARG A 136 12.56 7.76 -3.47
C ARG A 136 12.38 7.88 -4.98
N ASP A 137 11.46 8.69 -5.44
CA ASP A 137 11.09 8.79 -6.86
C ASP A 137 10.61 7.44 -7.46
N TYR A 138 9.98 6.59 -6.63
CA TYR A 138 9.42 5.32 -7.06
C TYR A 138 7.98 5.50 -7.48
N ILE A 139 7.69 5.21 -8.74
CA ILE A 139 6.34 5.25 -9.29
C ILE A 139 5.81 3.85 -9.57
N SER A 140 4.51 3.67 -9.30
CA SER A 140 3.86 2.40 -9.62
C SER A 140 3.76 2.18 -11.13
N MET A 141 4.03 0.96 -11.56
CA MET A 141 3.77 0.53 -12.93
C MET A 141 2.29 0.67 -13.33
N ASP A 142 1.38 0.65 -12.36
CA ASP A 142 -0.06 0.80 -12.58
C ASP A 142 -0.49 2.26 -12.65
N SER A 143 0.38 3.21 -12.29
CA SER A 143 0.11 4.64 -12.40
C SER A 143 -0.02 5.08 -13.86
N PRO A 144 -0.72 6.18 -14.16
CA PRO A 144 -0.80 6.70 -15.51
C PRO A 144 0.57 6.93 -16.16
N LEU A 145 1.52 7.50 -15.40
CA LEU A 145 2.88 7.73 -15.87
C LEU A 145 3.64 6.41 -16.08
N GLY A 146 3.58 5.48 -15.14
CA GLY A 146 4.21 4.17 -15.27
C GLY A 146 3.71 3.41 -16.50
N LYS A 147 2.40 3.39 -16.72
CA LYS A 147 1.78 2.77 -17.90
C LYS A 147 2.19 3.43 -19.21
N ALA A 148 2.34 4.76 -19.20
CA ALA A 148 2.76 5.50 -20.40
C ALA A 148 4.23 5.27 -20.73
N LEU A 149 5.08 5.02 -19.75
CA LEU A 149 6.53 4.84 -19.92
C LEU A 149 6.92 3.41 -20.30
N ILE A 150 6.33 2.39 -19.66
CA ILE A 150 6.69 0.98 -19.90
C ILE A 150 6.58 0.64 -21.40
N GLY A 151 7.64 0.05 -21.94
CA GLY A 151 7.74 -0.37 -23.33
C GLY A 151 8.15 0.73 -24.29
N LYS A 152 8.26 1.99 -23.86
CA LYS A 152 8.79 3.07 -24.70
C LYS A 152 10.25 2.83 -25.02
N ALA A 153 10.64 3.16 -26.25
CA ALA A 153 12.05 3.17 -26.62
C ALA A 153 12.77 4.35 -25.96
N LEU A 154 14.09 4.23 -25.79
CA LEU A 154 14.91 5.37 -25.39
C LEU A 154 14.83 6.44 -26.48
N ASP A 155 14.83 7.69 -26.05
CA ASP A 155 14.75 8.88 -26.92
C ASP A 155 13.43 8.97 -27.74
N ALA A 156 12.36 8.41 -27.16
CA ALA A 156 11.02 8.47 -27.75
C ALA A 156 10.26 9.74 -27.36
#